data_f48720728d9f4921b2b8898c45097a17
#
_entry.id   f48720728d9f4921b2b8898c45097a17
#
_cell.length_a   1.000
_cell.length_b   1.000
_cell.length_c   1.000
_cell.angle_alpha   90.00
_cell.angle_beta   90.00
_cell.angle_gamma   90.00
#
_symmetry.space_group_name_H-M   'P 1'
#
loop_
_entity.id
_entity.type
_entity.pdbx_description
1 polymer ?
#
loop_
_entity_poly.entity_id
_entity_poly.type
_entity_poly.pdbx_seq_one_letter_code
_entity_poly.pdbx_strand_id
1 'polypeptide(L)'
;MNQWDQFLTPYKQAVDELKVKLKGLRKQYEVGENTSPIEFVTGRVKPISSIIDKANKRGIPFDRLHEEMYDIAGLRMMCQFVDDIDVVVDILRQRRDFKVIEERDYIRNTKESGYRSYHVIIEYPIETLNGQKHILAEIQIRTLAMNFWATIEHTLRYKYDGDYPDEIQHRLERAAEAAYLLDEEMSEIKDEIQEAQKYYTQKRAKKHEND
;
A
#
# COMPACT_ATOMS: atom_id res chain seq x y z
N MET A 1 -16.95 2.54 -28.91
CA MET A 1 -16.14 2.48 -27.68
C MET A 1 -16.96 3.15 -26.58
N ASN A 2 -17.19 2.47 -25.46
CA ASN A 2 -18.01 3.00 -24.38
C ASN A 2 -17.26 4.19 -23.71
N GLN A 3 -17.98 5.22 -23.28
CA GLN A 3 -17.41 6.40 -22.59
C GLN A 3 -16.52 6.00 -21.40
N TRP A 4 -16.87 4.94 -20.67
CA TRP A 4 -16.06 4.39 -19.58
C TRP A 4 -14.74 3.77 -20.06
N ASP A 5 -14.71 3.13 -21.23
CA ASP A 5 -13.47 2.58 -21.76
C ASP A 5 -12.45 3.68 -22.09
N GLN A 6 -12.94 4.78 -22.70
CA GLN A 6 -12.08 5.95 -22.96
C GLN A 6 -11.58 6.59 -21.68
N PHE A 7 -12.45 6.74 -20.69
CA PHE A 7 -12.11 7.32 -19.40
C PHE A 7 -11.09 6.47 -18.63
N LEU A 8 -11.25 5.14 -18.59
CA LEU A 8 -10.41 4.25 -17.79
C LEU A 8 -9.10 3.83 -18.47
N THR A 9 -8.95 3.99 -19.79
CA THR A 9 -7.72 3.60 -20.51
C THR A 9 -6.45 4.25 -19.91
N PRO A 10 -6.41 5.57 -19.64
CA PRO A 10 -5.24 6.20 -19.01
C PRO A 10 -4.92 5.64 -17.62
N TYR A 11 -5.94 5.30 -16.83
CA TYR A 11 -5.74 4.70 -15.49
C TYR A 11 -5.20 3.27 -15.57
N LYS A 12 -5.65 2.47 -16.55
CA LYS A 12 -5.10 1.13 -16.81
C LYS A 12 -3.61 1.22 -17.15
N GLN A 13 -3.25 2.14 -18.04
CA GLN A 13 -1.85 2.39 -18.41
C GLN A 13 -1.03 2.79 -17.18
N ALA A 14 -1.49 3.78 -16.40
CA ALA A 14 -0.80 4.23 -15.20
C ALA A 14 -0.58 3.08 -14.19
N VAL A 15 -1.58 2.23 -13.96
CA VAL A 15 -1.45 1.07 -13.07
C VAL A 15 -0.40 0.09 -13.58
N ASP A 16 -0.39 -0.22 -14.88
CA ASP A 16 0.54 -1.20 -15.44
C ASP A 16 1.99 -0.68 -15.42
N GLU A 17 2.21 0.58 -15.80
CA GLU A 17 3.53 1.22 -15.73
C GLU A 17 4.05 1.30 -14.28
N LEU A 18 3.23 1.76 -13.34
CA LEU A 18 3.59 1.87 -11.93
C LEU A 18 3.89 0.49 -11.32
N LYS A 19 3.11 -0.55 -11.65
CA LYS A 19 3.41 -1.92 -11.22
C LYS A 19 4.79 -2.39 -11.64
N VAL A 20 5.18 -2.15 -12.90
CA VAL A 20 6.51 -2.51 -13.42
C VAL A 20 7.59 -1.76 -12.66
N LYS A 21 7.44 -0.44 -12.51
CA LYS A 21 8.41 0.41 -11.82
C LYS A 21 8.59 0.05 -10.35
N LEU A 22 7.49 -0.14 -9.62
CA LEU A 22 7.54 -0.46 -8.19
C LEU A 22 8.05 -1.89 -7.92
N LYS A 23 7.71 -2.87 -8.79
CA LYS A 23 8.34 -4.20 -8.75
C LYS A 23 9.85 -4.15 -9.03
N GLY A 24 10.29 -3.20 -9.87
CA GLY A 24 11.70 -2.96 -10.14
C GLY A 24 12.51 -2.56 -8.89
N LEU A 25 11.89 -1.83 -7.95
CA LEU A 25 12.55 -1.48 -6.67
C LEU A 25 12.94 -2.74 -5.87
N ARG A 26 12.03 -3.70 -5.74
CA ARG A 26 12.32 -4.97 -5.06
C ARG A 26 13.56 -5.65 -5.66
N LYS A 27 13.61 -5.75 -7.00
CA LYS A 27 14.76 -6.37 -7.69
C LYS A 27 16.08 -5.65 -7.42
N GLN A 28 16.06 -4.33 -7.27
CA GLN A 28 17.27 -3.55 -6.95
C GLN A 28 17.82 -3.89 -5.55
N TYR A 29 16.95 -4.12 -4.58
CA TYR A 29 17.37 -4.58 -3.24
C TYR A 29 17.97 -5.99 -3.29
N GLU A 30 17.35 -6.91 -4.03
CA GLU A 30 17.83 -8.30 -4.17
C GLU A 30 19.26 -8.36 -4.77
N VAL A 31 19.57 -7.48 -5.73
CA VAL A 31 20.91 -7.40 -6.34
C VAL A 31 21.96 -6.85 -5.36
N GLY A 32 21.55 -5.99 -4.42
CA GLY A 32 22.44 -5.39 -3.41
C GLY A 32 22.72 -6.28 -2.20
N GLU A 33 22.33 -7.57 -2.22
CA GLU A 33 22.39 -8.51 -1.08
C GLU A 33 21.66 -8.02 0.18
N ASN A 34 20.77 -7.06 0.04
CA ASN A 34 19.95 -6.52 1.10
C ASN A 34 18.55 -7.17 1.08
N THR A 35 17.99 -7.39 2.26
CA THR A 35 16.58 -7.80 2.36
C THR A 35 15.71 -6.67 1.83
N SER A 36 14.83 -6.99 0.87
CA SER A 36 13.91 -6.00 0.32
C SER A 36 12.82 -5.65 1.34
N PRO A 37 12.54 -4.35 1.59
CA PRO A 37 11.40 -3.95 2.40
C PRO A 37 10.06 -4.22 1.70
N ILE A 38 10.08 -4.59 0.41
CA ILE A 38 8.90 -4.84 -0.41
C ILE A 38 8.76 -6.34 -0.67
N GLU A 39 7.71 -6.95 -0.17
CA GLU A 39 7.41 -8.36 -0.41
C GLU A 39 6.80 -8.57 -1.81
N PHE A 40 5.76 -7.81 -2.14
CA PHE A 40 5.19 -7.79 -3.48
C PHE A 40 4.40 -6.50 -3.76
N VAL A 41 4.14 -6.27 -5.05
CA VAL A 41 3.35 -5.14 -5.54
C VAL A 41 2.20 -5.65 -6.39
N THR A 42 0.99 -5.17 -6.10
CA THR A 42 -0.20 -5.39 -6.91
C THR A 42 -0.81 -4.06 -7.35
N GLY A 43 -1.67 -4.10 -8.34
CA GLY A 43 -2.39 -2.91 -8.78
C GLY A 43 -3.68 -3.28 -9.50
N ARG A 44 -4.67 -2.41 -9.40
CA ARG A 44 -5.95 -2.55 -10.07
C ARG A 44 -6.52 -1.20 -10.45
N VAL A 45 -7.34 -1.18 -11.49
CA VAL A 45 -8.27 -0.07 -11.74
C VAL A 45 -9.56 -0.37 -10.98
N LYS A 46 -10.11 0.64 -10.31
CA LYS A 46 -11.36 0.52 -9.55
C LYS A 46 -12.51 0.12 -10.47
N PRO A 47 -13.35 -0.86 -10.11
CA PRO A 47 -14.54 -1.24 -10.88
C PRO A 47 -15.48 -0.06 -11.08
N ILE A 48 -16.13 0.02 -12.27
CA ILE A 48 -17.04 1.12 -12.62
C ILE A 48 -18.17 1.28 -11.59
N SER A 49 -18.78 0.18 -11.15
CA SER A 49 -19.81 0.21 -10.10
C SER A 49 -19.29 0.89 -8.83
N SER A 50 -18.08 0.54 -8.38
CA SER A 50 -17.47 1.15 -7.19
C SER A 50 -17.09 2.62 -7.39
N ILE A 51 -16.78 3.05 -8.62
CA ILE A 51 -16.56 4.46 -8.95
C ILE A 51 -17.87 5.22 -8.81
N ILE A 52 -18.95 4.71 -9.42
CA ILE A 52 -20.29 5.32 -9.38
C ILE A 52 -20.79 5.42 -7.93
N ASP A 53 -20.71 4.32 -7.17
CA ASP A 53 -21.14 4.30 -5.76
C ASP A 53 -20.40 5.33 -4.90
N LYS A 54 -19.08 5.41 -5.08
CA LYS A 54 -18.25 6.37 -4.34
C LYS A 54 -18.52 7.81 -4.77
N ALA A 55 -18.70 8.05 -6.07
CA ALA A 55 -19.04 9.36 -6.61
C ALA A 55 -20.39 9.85 -6.06
N ASN A 56 -21.41 9.00 -6.08
CA ASN A 56 -22.73 9.32 -5.52
C ASN A 56 -22.67 9.64 -4.02
N LYS A 57 -21.95 8.80 -3.23
CA LYS A 57 -21.80 9.02 -1.79
C LYS A 57 -21.07 10.32 -1.44
N ARG A 58 -20.18 10.81 -2.32
CA ARG A 58 -19.39 12.03 -2.10
C ARG A 58 -19.91 13.24 -2.86
N GLY A 59 -20.95 13.08 -3.70
CA GLY A 59 -21.47 14.15 -4.54
C GLY A 59 -20.48 14.61 -5.62
N ILE A 60 -19.60 13.70 -6.11
CA ILE A 60 -18.60 14.03 -7.13
C ILE A 60 -19.24 13.88 -8.52
N PRO A 61 -19.35 14.95 -9.33
CA PRO A 61 -19.86 14.85 -10.68
C PRO A 61 -18.87 14.12 -11.61
N PHE A 62 -19.38 13.53 -12.68
CA PHE A 62 -18.58 12.66 -13.57
C PHE A 62 -17.39 13.39 -14.21
N ASP A 63 -17.53 14.61 -14.59
CA ASP A 63 -16.49 15.46 -15.20
C ASP A 63 -15.35 15.80 -14.24
N ARG A 64 -15.59 15.70 -12.92
CA ARG A 64 -14.58 15.94 -11.87
C ARG A 64 -13.98 14.68 -11.25
N LEU A 65 -14.37 13.50 -11.71
CA LEU A 65 -13.81 12.25 -11.21
C LEU A 65 -12.29 12.19 -11.30
N HIS A 66 -11.72 12.77 -12.35
CA HIS A 66 -10.26 12.78 -12.57
C HIS A 66 -9.51 13.70 -11.61
N GLU A 67 -10.17 14.64 -10.96
CA GLU A 67 -9.60 15.58 -9.99
C GLU A 67 -9.82 15.15 -8.54
N GLU A 68 -10.99 14.56 -8.24
CA GLU A 68 -11.44 14.34 -6.87
C GLU A 68 -11.40 12.88 -6.42
N MET A 69 -11.26 11.92 -7.36
CA MET A 69 -11.22 10.51 -7.02
C MET A 69 -9.81 9.92 -7.20
N TYR A 70 -9.03 9.87 -6.13
CA TYR A 70 -7.61 9.48 -6.14
C TYR A 70 -7.37 7.98 -6.33
N ASP A 71 -8.36 7.12 -6.07
CA ASP A 71 -8.24 5.67 -6.00
C ASP A 71 -8.83 4.93 -7.23
N ILE A 72 -9.01 5.63 -8.36
CA ILE A 72 -9.36 4.97 -9.64
C ILE A 72 -8.21 4.10 -10.08
N ALA A 73 -6.96 4.62 -10.08
CA ALA A 73 -5.74 3.82 -10.17
C ALA A 73 -5.28 3.49 -8.75
N GLY A 74 -5.36 2.22 -8.36
CA GLY A 74 -4.96 1.75 -7.04
C GLY A 74 -3.80 0.77 -7.11
N LEU A 75 -2.75 1.02 -6.31
CA LEU A 75 -1.63 0.09 -6.12
C LEU A 75 -1.54 -0.32 -4.66
N ARG A 76 -0.98 -1.50 -4.43
CA ARG A 76 -0.65 -1.99 -3.09
C ARG A 76 0.78 -2.47 -3.07
N MET A 77 1.53 -2.00 -2.08
CA MET A 77 2.87 -2.47 -1.75
C MET A 77 2.80 -3.19 -0.42
N MET A 78 3.17 -4.47 -0.42
CA MET A 78 3.19 -5.28 0.79
C MET A 78 4.59 -5.30 1.37
N CYS A 79 4.69 -5.08 2.68
CA CYS A 79 5.89 -5.18 3.48
C CYS A 79 5.79 -6.38 4.43
N GLN A 80 6.93 -6.92 4.85
CA GLN A 80 6.95 -7.99 5.86
C GLN A 80 6.78 -7.44 7.27
N PHE A 81 7.42 -6.30 7.56
CA PHE A 81 7.48 -5.69 8.88
C PHE A 81 6.93 -4.26 8.86
N VAL A 82 6.53 -3.77 10.04
CA VAL A 82 5.98 -2.41 10.18
C VAL A 82 7.01 -1.36 9.80
N ASP A 83 8.27 -1.53 10.21
CA ASP A 83 9.36 -0.57 9.93
C ASP A 83 9.68 -0.44 8.44
N ASP A 84 9.46 -1.51 7.66
CA ASP A 84 9.64 -1.49 6.22
C ASP A 84 8.71 -0.49 5.54
N ILE A 85 7.57 -0.17 6.15
CA ILE A 85 6.60 0.80 5.61
C ILE A 85 7.23 2.19 5.54
N ASP A 86 7.90 2.64 6.60
CA ASP A 86 8.57 3.94 6.62
C ASP A 86 9.70 4.00 5.56
N VAL A 87 10.48 2.92 5.41
CA VAL A 87 11.51 2.82 4.37
C VAL A 87 10.89 2.94 2.98
N VAL A 88 9.78 2.24 2.71
CA VAL A 88 9.08 2.31 1.42
C VAL A 88 8.51 3.70 1.16
N VAL A 89 7.92 4.34 2.17
CA VAL A 89 7.41 5.73 2.07
C VAL A 89 8.53 6.69 1.70
N ASP A 90 9.69 6.60 2.34
CA ASP A 90 10.84 7.46 2.03
C ASP A 90 11.38 7.24 0.62
N ILE A 91 11.40 6.00 0.14
CA ILE A 91 11.74 5.68 -1.26
C ILE A 91 10.75 6.38 -2.21
N LEU A 92 9.45 6.31 -1.94
CA LEU A 92 8.43 6.95 -2.79
C LEU A 92 8.57 8.46 -2.80
N ARG A 93 8.88 9.11 -1.67
CA ARG A 93 9.11 10.56 -1.56
C ARG A 93 10.30 11.04 -2.39
N GLN A 94 11.34 10.22 -2.53
CA GLN A 94 12.56 10.56 -3.27
C GLN A 94 12.44 10.38 -4.79
N ARG A 95 11.35 9.76 -5.27
CA ARG A 95 11.16 9.52 -6.70
C ARG A 95 10.90 10.82 -7.46
N ARG A 96 11.37 10.83 -8.73
CA ARG A 96 11.24 11.97 -9.62
C ARG A 96 10.30 11.73 -10.80
N ASP A 97 9.84 10.49 -10.96
CA ASP A 97 8.97 10.08 -12.06
C ASP A 97 7.48 10.22 -11.75
N PHE A 98 7.16 10.69 -10.54
CA PHE A 98 5.85 11.17 -10.12
C PHE A 98 5.98 12.16 -8.96
N LYS A 99 4.89 12.85 -8.66
CA LYS A 99 4.81 13.80 -7.54
C LYS A 99 3.92 13.23 -6.45
N VAL A 100 4.41 13.17 -5.21
CA VAL A 100 3.57 12.92 -4.03
C VAL A 100 2.75 14.17 -3.74
N ILE A 101 1.42 14.01 -3.64
CA ILE A 101 0.47 15.11 -3.41
C ILE A 101 -0.02 15.09 -1.98
N GLU A 102 -0.33 13.91 -1.45
CA GLU A 102 -0.93 13.75 -0.12
C GLU A 102 -0.48 12.43 0.48
N GLU A 103 -0.31 12.42 1.79
CA GLU A 103 -0.02 11.24 2.59
C GLU A 103 -1.03 11.11 3.73
N ARG A 104 -1.46 9.88 4.02
CA ARG A 104 -2.40 9.56 5.10
C ARG A 104 -1.89 8.36 5.88
N ASP A 105 -1.42 8.62 7.07
CA ASP A 105 -0.93 7.59 7.98
C ASP A 105 -2.08 7.06 8.86
N TYR A 106 -2.70 5.97 8.41
CA TYR A 106 -3.70 5.25 9.20
C TYR A 106 -3.07 4.14 10.06
N ILE A 107 -1.76 4.08 10.18
CA ILE A 107 -1.07 3.19 11.11
C ILE A 107 -0.98 3.87 12.47
N ARG A 108 -0.45 5.11 12.49
CA ARG A 108 -0.35 5.95 13.70
C ARG A 108 -1.68 6.63 14.05
N ASN A 109 -2.49 6.96 13.03
CA ASN A 109 -3.82 7.56 13.18
C ASN A 109 -4.89 6.55 12.75
N THR A 110 -5.04 5.48 13.52
CA THR A 110 -5.95 4.36 13.23
C THR A 110 -7.41 4.84 13.10
N LYS A 111 -8.13 4.31 12.13
CA LYS A 111 -9.57 4.55 12.02
C LYS A 111 -10.32 3.84 13.14
N GLU A 112 -11.50 4.34 13.50
CA GLU A 112 -12.41 3.73 14.49
C GLU A 112 -12.66 2.23 14.22
N SER A 113 -12.70 1.81 12.96
CA SER A 113 -12.85 0.41 12.57
C SER A 113 -11.64 -0.47 12.87
N GLY A 114 -10.52 0.08 13.32
CA GLY A 114 -9.24 -0.63 13.45
C GLY A 114 -8.42 -0.74 12.15
N TYR A 115 -8.91 -0.15 11.05
CA TYR A 115 -8.20 -0.18 9.77
C TYR A 115 -6.85 0.51 9.86
N ARG A 116 -5.78 -0.18 9.40
CA ARG A 116 -4.41 0.32 9.32
C ARG A 116 -3.86 0.19 7.91
N SER A 117 -3.25 1.26 7.41
CA SER A 117 -2.55 1.33 6.12
C SER A 117 -1.85 2.68 6.00
N TYR A 118 -0.73 2.76 5.32
CA TYR A 118 -0.19 4.05 4.88
C TYR A 118 -0.64 4.30 3.44
N HIS A 119 -1.21 5.47 3.17
CA HIS A 119 -1.67 5.84 1.83
C HIS A 119 -0.84 6.99 1.29
N VAL A 120 -0.33 6.82 0.09
CA VAL A 120 0.38 7.86 -0.66
C VAL A 120 -0.42 8.17 -1.92
N ILE A 121 -0.90 9.40 -2.04
CA ILE A 121 -1.56 9.88 -3.25
C ILE A 121 -0.51 10.53 -4.13
N ILE A 122 -0.43 10.09 -5.38
CA ILE A 122 0.53 10.59 -6.35
C ILE A 122 -0.15 11.13 -7.58
N GLU A 123 0.50 12.11 -8.21
CA GLU A 123 0.25 12.55 -9.57
C GLU A 123 1.30 11.93 -10.49
N TYR A 124 0.85 11.07 -11.39
CA TYR A 124 1.71 10.29 -12.29
C TYR A 124 1.52 10.73 -13.74
N PRO A 125 2.57 11.21 -14.43
CA PRO A 125 2.51 11.57 -15.84
C PRO A 125 2.54 10.32 -16.72
N ILE A 126 1.61 10.21 -17.67
CA ILE A 126 1.60 9.20 -18.71
C ILE A 126 1.59 9.85 -20.09
N GLU A 127 2.21 9.22 -21.07
CA GLU A 127 2.13 9.62 -22.46
C GLU A 127 0.95 8.95 -23.15
N THR A 128 0.12 9.72 -23.83
CA THR A 128 -1.01 9.24 -24.60
C THR A 128 -0.93 9.70 -26.05
N LEU A 129 -1.75 9.13 -26.93
CA LEU A 129 -1.83 9.58 -28.33
C LEU A 129 -2.17 11.08 -28.48
N ASN A 130 -2.79 11.66 -27.46
CA ASN A 130 -3.20 13.07 -27.41
C ASN A 130 -2.28 13.94 -26.55
N GLY A 131 -1.06 13.48 -26.26
CA GLY A 131 -0.08 14.13 -25.41
C GLY A 131 -0.09 13.62 -23.98
N GLN A 132 0.71 14.27 -23.13
CA GLN A 132 0.89 13.91 -21.74
C GLN A 132 -0.39 14.17 -20.93
N LYS A 133 -0.73 13.22 -20.05
CA LYS A 133 -1.78 13.36 -19.04
C LYS A 133 -1.24 13.06 -17.66
N HIS A 134 -1.78 13.75 -16.66
CA HIS A 134 -1.48 13.51 -15.26
C HIS A 134 -2.61 12.69 -14.63
N ILE A 135 -2.27 11.54 -14.07
CA ILE A 135 -3.21 10.60 -13.48
C ILE A 135 -3.02 10.59 -11.97
N LEU A 136 -4.10 10.76 -11.22
CA LEU A 136 -4.09 10.56 -9.78
C LEU A 136 -4.13 9.06 -9.48
N ALA A 137 -3.23 8.60 -8.63
CA ALA A 137 -3.16 7.21 -8.18
C ALA A 137 -2.95 7.13 -6.67
N GLU A 138 -3.55 6.13 -6.04
CA GLU A 138 -3.37 5.81 -4.63
C GLU A 138 -2.46 4.60 -4.49
N ILE A 139 -1.38 4.74 -3.72
CA ILE A 139 -0.51 3.64 -3.31
C ILE A 139 -0.80 3.33 -1.85
N GLN A 140 -1.30 2.14 -1.56
CA GLN A 140 -1.54 1.64 -0.21
C GLN A 140 -0.36 0.77 0.21
N ILE A 141 0.29 1.12 1.33
CA ILE A 141 1.42 0.38 1.88
C ILE A 141 0.96 -0.28 3.17
N ARG A 142 1.16 -1.59 3.30
CA ARG A 142 0.68 -2.42 4.40
C ARG A 142 1.64 -3.55 4.68
N THR A 143 1.58 -4.06 5.90
CA THR A 143 2.09 -5.40 6.19
C THR A 143 1.14 -6.49 5.67
N LEU A 144 1.58 -7.74 5.70
CA LEU A 144 0.75 -8.89 5.36
C LEU A 144 -0.45 -9.03 6.31
N ALA A 145 -0.26 -8.79 7.61
CA ALA A 145 -1.33 -8.89 8.60
C ALA A 145 -2.35 -7.77 8.45
N MET A 146 -1.92 -6.52 8.24
CA MET A 146 -2.81 -5.40 7.92
C MET A 146 -3.63 -5.67 6.66
N ASN A 147 -3.01 -6.23 5.61
CA ASN A 147 -3.69 -6.55 4.37
C ASN A 147 -4.68 -7.72 4.53
N PHE A 148 -4.32 -8.74 5.31
CA PHE A 148 -5.23 -9.85 5.64
C PHE A 148 -6.51 -9.31 6.27
N TRP A 149 -6.39 -8.55 7.36
CA TRP A 149 -7.55 -7.98 8.04
C TRP A 149 -8.40 -7.09 7.13
N ALA A 150 -7.78 -6.15 6.43
CA ALA A 150 -8.48 -5.22 5.55
C ALA A 150 -9.20 -5.90 4.38
N THR A 151 -8.65 -7.01 3.86
CA THR A 151 -9.27 -7.78 2.78
C THR A 151 -10.49 -8.54 3.28
N ILE A 152 -10.40 -9.17 4.46
CA ILE A 152 -11.51 -9.92 5.06
C ILE A 152 -12.63 -8.97 5.50
N GLU A 153 -12.30 -7.87 6.19
CA GLU A 153 -13.28 -6.85 6.61
C GLU A 153 -14.05 -6.30 5.40
N HIS A 154 -13.35 -5.93 4.33
CA HIS A 154 -14.00 -5.44 3.11
C HIS A 154 -14.93 -6.49 2.49
N THR A 155 -14.55 -7.77 2.49
CA THR A 155 -15.37 -8.86 1.96
C THR A 155 -16.64 -9.07 2.80
N LEU A 156 -16.51 -8.99 4.12
CA LEU A 156 -17.64 -9.12 5.05
C LEU A 156 -18.60 -7.94 4.90
N ARG A 157 -18.06 -6.71 4.86
CA ARG A 157 -18.85 -5.48 4.70
C ARG A 157 -19.59 -5.43 3.37
N TYR A 158 -19.00 -5.93 2.28
CA TYR A 158 -19.66 -5.98 0.97
C TYR A 158 -20.83 -6.98 0.93
N LYS A 159 -20.77 -8.04 1.75
CA LYS A 159 -21.83 -9.07 1.83
C LYS A 159 -22.95 -8.74 2.81
N TYR A 160 -22.79 -7.68 3.60
CA TYR A 160 -23.74 -7.29 4.62
C TYR A 160 -24.42 -5.98 4.25
N ASP A 161 -25.74 -6.02 4.07
CA ASP A 161 -26.55 -4.85 3.78
C ASP A 161 -26.88 -4.11 5.09
N GLY A 162 -26.24 -2.96 5.31
CA GLY A 162 -26.44 -2.10 6.47
C GLY A 162 -25.20 -1.92 7.35
N ASP A 163 -25.40 -1.31 8.50
CA ASP A 163 -24.36 -1.13 9.50
C ASP A 163 -24.20 -2.40 10.35
N TYR A 164 -22.98 -2.78 10.68
CA TYR A 164 -22.74 -3.90 11.57
C TYR A 164 -23.38 -3.66 12.94
N PRO A 165 -23.95 -4.71 13.57
CA PRO A 165 -24.26 -4.66 14.99
C PRO A 165 -23.01 -4.31 15.81
N ASP A 166 -23.16 -3.52 16.87
CA ASP A 166 -22.04 -3.04 17.70
C ASP A 166 -21.12 -4.17 18.17
N GLU A 167 -21.68 -5.34 18.52
CA GLU A 167 -20.89 -6.51 18.92
C GLU A 167 -19.97 -7.00 17.82
N ILE A 168 -20.43 -7.02 16.57
CA ILE A 168 -19.62 -7.43 15.40
C ILE A 168 -18.54 -6.39 15.13
N GLN A 169 -18.90 -5.10 15.20
CA GLN A 169 -17.95 -4.00 15.04
C GLN A 169 -16.79 -4.11 16.06
N HIS A 170 -17.09 -4.29 17.33
CA HIS A 170 -16.08 -4.49 18.39
C HIS A 170 -15.22 -5.75 18.21
N ARG A 171 -15.79 -6.81 17.64
CA ARG A 171 -15.00 -8.01 17.32
C ARG A 171 -14.04 -7.77 16.17
N LEU A 172 -14.44 -7.00 15.15
CA LEU A 172 -13.56 -6.62 14.04
C LEU A 172 -12.43 -5.70 14.52
N GLU A 173 -12.71 -4.76 15.41
CA GLU A 173 -11.71 -3.89 16.03
C GLU A 173 -10.68 -4.69 16.84
N ARG A 174 -11.14 -5.64 17.66
CA ARG A 174 -10.22 -6.54 18.39
C ARG A 174 -9.38 -7.41 17.47
N ALA A 175 -9.94 -7.89 16.35
CA ALA A 175 -9.19 -8.65 15.36
C ALA A 175 -8.13 -7.78 14.64
N ALA A 176 -8.43 -6.50 14.39
CA ALA A 176 -7.47 -5.55 13.85
C ALA A 176 -6.31 -5.29 14.82
N GLU A 177 -6.62 -5.14 16.11
CA GLU A 177 -5.62 -4.97 17.15
C GLU A 177 -4.72 -6.20 17.30
N ALA A 178 -5.30 -7.39 17.30
CA ALA A 178 -4.54 -8.64 17.34
C ALA A 178 -3.59 -8.80 16.14
N ALA A 179 -4.03 -8.38 14.94
CA ALA A 179 -3.19 -8.38 13.75
C ALA A 179 -2.02 -7.37 13.87
N TYR A 180 -2.26 -6.22 14.46
CA TYR A 180 -1.23 -5.22 14.69
C TYR A 180 -0.21 -5.65 15.75
N LEU A 181 -0.65 -6.22 16.86
CA LEU A 181 0.24 -6.76 17.89
C LEU A 181 1.11 -7.90 17.35
N LEU A 182 0.57 -8.74 16.45
CA LEU A 182 1.36 -9.76 15.75
C LEU A 182 2.46 -9.12 14.89
N ASP A 183 2.15 -8.06 14.15
CA ASP A 183 3.12 -7.33 13.33
C ASP A 183 4.25 -6.71 14.20
N GLU A 184 3.91 -6.12 15.36
CA GLU A 184 4.89 -5.55 16.29
C GLU A 184 5.81 -6.64 16.84
N GLU A 185 5.26 -7.75 17.36
CA GLU A 185 6.04 -8.88 17.87
C GLU A 185 7.00 -9.45 16.82
N MET A 186 6.53 -9.60 15.56
CA MET A 186 7.39 -10.09 14.48
C MET A 186 8.50 -9.10 14.11
N SER A 187 8.28 -7.80 14.24
CA SER A 187 9.32 -6.77 14.05
C SER A 187 10.36 -6.83 15.16
N GLU A 188 9.95 -6.99 16.42
CA GLU A 188 10.85 -7.15 17.57
C GLU A 188 11.72 -8.41 17.43
N ILE A 189 11.14 -9.56 17.09
CA ILE A 189 11.86 -10.81 16.84
C ILE A 189 12.89 -10.63 15.71
N LYS A 190 12.55 -9.94 14.62
CA LYS A 190 13.48 -9.63 13.53
C LYS A 190 14.71 -8.88 14.06
N ASP A 191 14.49 -7.85 14.87
CA ASP A 191 15.57 -7.01 15.40
C ASP A 191 16.47 -7.78 16.36
N GLU A 192 15.91 -8.59 17.25
CA GLU A 192 16.65 -9.50 18.13
C GLU A 192 17.55 -10.49 17.36
N ILE A 193 17.01 -11.09 16.29
CA ILE A 193 17.76 -12.00 15.41
C ILE A 193 18.93 -11.25 14.74
N GLN A 194 18.69 -10.02 14.25
CA GLN A 194 19.75 -9.23 13.62
C GLN A 194 20.86 -8.86 14.60
N GLU A 195 20.53 -8.50 15.83
CA GLU A 195 21.49 -8.22 16.89
C GLU A 195 22.32 -9.46 17.24
N ALA A 196 21.67 -10.60 17.40
CA ALA A 196 22.34 -11.87 17.66
C ALA A 196 23.32 -12.23 16.52
N GLN A 197 22.93 -12.07 15.27
CA GLN A 197 23.80 -12.32 14.11
C GLN A 197 25.02 -11.39 14.08
N LYS A 198 24.86 -10.10 14.39
CA LYS A 198 25.99 -9.15 14.49
C LYS A 198 26.99 -9.61 15.55
N TYR A 199 26.51 -10.04 16.72
CA TYR A 199 27.37 -10.55 17.80
C TYR A 199 28.15 -11.79 17.37
N TYR A 200 27.53 -12.77 16.73
CA TYR A 200 28.17 -13.98 16.24
C TYR A 200 29.22 -13.68 15.17
N THR A 201 28.93 -12.77 14.25
CA THR A 201 29.87 -12.37 13.18
C THR A 201 31.13 -11.70 13.77
N GLN A 202 30.94 -10.79 14.72
CA GLN A 202 32.09 -10.13 15.41
C GLN A 202 32.94 -11.12 16.21
N LYS A 203 32.32 -12.10 16.86
CA LYS A 203 33.01 -13.13 17.61
C LYS A 203 33.85 -14.06 16.70
N ARG A 204 33.32 -14.39 15.51
CA ARG A 204 34.06 -15.18 14.50
C ARG A 204 35.24 -14.40 13.93
N ALA A 205 35.10 -13.13 13.62
CA ALA A 205 36.16 -12.27 13.12
C ALA A 205 37.33 -12.19 14.12
N LYS A 206 37.04 -11.92 15.40
CA LYS A 206 38.06 -11.87 16.47
C LYS A 206 38.79 -13.20 16.70
N LYS A 207 38.15 -14.33 16.39
CA LYS A 207 38.81 -15.65 16.53
C LYS A 207 39.77 -15.92 15.38
N HIS A 208 39.48 -15.43 14.17
CA HIS A 208 40.39 -15.56 13.01
C HIS A 208 41.58 -14.59 13.02
N GLU A 209 41.51 -13.50 13.81
CA GLU A 209 42.65 -12.58 14.00
C GLU A 209 43.67 -13.08 15.05
N ASN A 210 43.29 -14.06 15.88
CA ASN A 210 44.13 -14.61 16.96
C ASN A 210 44.70 -16.01 16.67
N ASP A 211 44.37 -16.58 15.50
CA ASP A 211 44.95 -17.81 14.97
C ASP A 211 45.89 -17.49 13.79
#